data_0ee898113a71c6dae468dbf2be2a4b09
#
_entry.id   0ee898113a71c6dae468dbf2be2a4b09
#
_cell.length_a   1.000
_cell.length_b   1.000
_cell.length_c   1.000
_cell.angle_alpha   90.00
_cell.angle_beta   90.00
_cell.angle_gamma   90.00
#
_symmetry.space_group_name_H-M   'P 1'
#
loop_
_entity.id
_entity.type
_entity.pdbx_description
1 polymer ?
#
loop_
_entity_poly.entity_id
_entity_poly.type
_entity_poly.pdbx_seq_one_letter_code
_entity_poly.pdbx_strand_id
1 'polypeptide(L)'
;MIQNFQGQDGFVWFTGVVEDRQDPDKLGRVRVRCVGYHTDNKTKIPTEDLPWAWVMMPTTTSSMNGLGQTPPFLVEGSWVIGFWRDAESMQEPVIIGTLPGKPSQFGNPDFGFHDPRTEDKAVYGPYPIRINESDMNRRSVGADYLAEARKEEIYSNIGTADGETWAEPESPYEAIYPYNHVYETESGHIREFDDTKFRTRIHERHRSGSYYEI
;
A
#
# COMPACT_ATOMS: atom_id res chain seq x y z
N MET A 1 21.46 27.94 -22.79
CA MET A 1 21.04 26.69 -22.17
C MET A 1 19.81 27.03 -21.34
N ILE A 2 18.62 26.72 -21.85
CA ILE A 2 17.37 26.94 -21.12
C ILE A 2 17.29 25.81 -20.10
N GLN A 3 17.47 26.11 -18.85
CA GLN A 3 17.23 25.15 -17.77
C GLN A 3 15.75 25.29 -17.38
N ASN A 4 14.92 24.42 -17.91
CA ASN A 4 13.53 24.35 -17.52
C ASN A 4 13.43 23.71 -16.15
N PHE A 5 13.34 24.54 -15.11
CA PHE A 5 13.07 24.08 -13.78
C PHE A 5 11.58 24.18 -13.49
N GLN A 6 11.05 23.14 -12.88
CA GLN A 6 9.70 23.12 -12.34
C GLN A 6 9.42 24.40 -11.55
N GLY A 7 8.30 25.04 -11.83
CA GLY A 7 7.89 26.28 -11.19
C GLY A 7 8.39 27.56 -11.87
N GLN A 8 9.30 27.46 -12.83
CA GLN A 8 9.69 28.60 -13.68
C GLN A 8 8.94 28.61 -15.01
N ASP A 9 8.81 27.45 -15.65
CA ASP A 9 8.21 27.33 -16.98
C ASP A 9 6.92 26.48 -16.99
N GLY A 10 6.39 26.16 -15.81
CA GLY A 10 5.16 25.39 -15.66
C GLY A 10 5.28 24.22 -14.69
N PHE A 11 4.17 23.53 -14.52
CA PHE A 11 4.04 22.38 -13.62
C PHE A 11 3.35 21.23 -14.37
N VAL A 12 4.11 20.19 -14.67
CA VAL A 12 3.63 19.07 -15.48
C VAL A 12 3.31 17.88 -14.57
N TRP A 13 2.04 17.58 -14.45
CA TRP A 13 1.51 16.48 -13.64
C TRP A 13 1.44 15.16 -14.40
N PHE A 14 1.48 14.08 -13.66
CA PHE A 14 1.10 12.77 -14.15
C PHE A 14 0.31 11.99 -13.09
N THR A 15 -0.46 11.02 -13.56
CA THR A 15 -0.88 9.85 -12.79
C THR A 15 -0.25 8.62 -13.40
N GLY A 16 -0.05 7.58 -12.62
CA GLY A 16 0.61 6.39 -13.13
C GLY A 16 0.48 5.18 -12.22
N VAL A 17 1.07 4.08 -12.65
CA VAL A 17 1.09 2.83 -11.89
C VAL A 17 2.53 2.43 -11.62
N VAL A 18 2.81 2.05 -10.39
CA VAL A 18 4.11 1.49 -9.99
C VAL A 18 4.29 0.12 -10.62
N GLU A 19 5.42 -0.09 -11.31
CA GLU A 19 5.76 -1.37 -11.93
C GLU A 19 6.99 -2.06 -11.34
N ASP A 20 7.86 -1.30 -10.64
CA ASP A 20 9.06 -1.85 -9.99
C ASP A 20 9.46 -0.98 -8.80
N ARG A 21 9.77 -1.61 -7.68
CA ARG A 21 10.28 -0.96 -6.46
C ARG A 21 11.67 -1.47 -6.03
N GLN A 22 12.29 -2.30 -6.84
CA GLN A 22 13.62 -2.87 -6.54
C GLN A 22 14.73 -1.90 -6.91
N ASP A 23 14.72 -0.72 -6.27
CA ASP A 23 15.73 0.33 -6.48
C ASP A 23 17.13 -0.19 -6.14
N PRO A 24 18.06 -0.27 -7.12
CA PRO A 24 19.41 -0.80 -6.90
C PRO A 24 20.23 0.06 -5.93
N ASP A 25 19.95 1.36 -5.87
CA ASP A 25 20.64 2.29 -4.97
C ASP A 25 20.02 2.37 -3.58
N LYS A 26 18.87 1.68 -3.36
CA LYS A 26 18.12 1.65 -2.08
C LYS A 26 17.72 3.04 -1.58
N LEU A 27 17.35 3.93 -2.50
CA LEU A 27 16.90 5.29 -2.20
C LEU A 27 15.38 5.39 -2.03
N GLY A 28 14.66 4.25 -2.13
CA GLY A 28 13.21 4.20 -2.04
C GLY A 28 12.49 4.71 -3.28
N ARG A 29 13.19 4.78 -4.42
CA ARG A 29 12.61 5.12 -5.72
C ARG A 29 11.81 3.93 -6.28
N VAL A 30 10.89 4.23 -7.16
CA VAL A 30 10.09 3.22 -7.87
C VAL A 30 10.02 3.56 -9.36
N ARG A 31 9.80 2.57 -10.21
CA ARG A 31 9.52 2.79 -11.63
C ARG A 31 8.02 2.94 -11.83
N VAL A 32 7.61 3.99 -12.52
CA VAL A 32 6.21 4.33 -12.74
C VAL A 32 5.92 4.46 -14.22
N ARG A 33 4.89 3.77 -14.67
CA ARG A 33 4.32 3.99 -16.00
C ARG A 33 3.29 5.11 -15.92
N CYS A 34 3.60 6.23 -16.53
CA CYS A 34 2.80 7.46 -16.45
C CYS A 34 1.76 7.50 -17.57
N VAL A 35 0.49 7.72 -17.20
CA VAL A 35 -0.64 7.81 -18.14
C VAL A 35 -0.45 9.02 -19.06
N GLY A 36 -0.64 8.80 -20.35
CA GLY A 36 -0.50 9.85 -21.36
C GLY A 36 0.95 10.11 -21.82
N TYR A 37 1.95 9.62 -21.08
CA TYR A 37 3.37 9.74 -21.41
C TYR A 37 3.99 8.43 -21.85
N HIS A 38 3.61 7.33 -21.24
CA HIS A 38 4.09 5.99 -21.59
C HIS A 38 2.98 5.15 -22.21
N THR A 39 3.34 4.32 -23.19
CA THR A 39 2.41 3.34 -23.75
C THR A 39 2.18 2.18 -22.76
N ASP A 40 1.03 1.52 -22.85
CA ASP A 40 0.72 0.27 -22.17
C ASP A 40 1.47 -0.94 -22.74
N ASN A 41 2.04 -0.80 -23.94
CA ASN A 41 2.78 -1.85 -24.60
C ASN A 41 4.19 -1.99 -24.03
N LYS A 42 4.40 -3.00 -23.19
CA LYS A 42 5.69 -3.30 -22.55
C LYS A 42 6.78 -3.74 -23.52
N THR A 43 6.43 -4.16 -24.74
CA THR A 43 7.43 -4.46 -25.77
C THR A 43 8.06 -3.19 -26.34
N LYS A 44 7.31 -2.06 -26.33
CA LYS A 44 7.82 -0.76 -26.81
C LYS A 44 8.57 0.00 -25.74
N ILE A 45 8.07 -0.03 -24.52
CA ILE A 45 8.71 0.56 -23.33
C ILE A 45 8.67 -0.50 -22.23
N PRO A 46 9.72 -1.32 -22.10
CA PRO A 46 9.84 -2.29 -21.02
C PRO A 46 9.85 -1.60 -19.64
N THR A 47 9.51 -2.33 -18.59
CA THR A 47 9.51 -1.79 -17.21
C THR A 47 10.90 -1.28 -16.80
N GLU A 48 11.96 -1.97 -17.23
CA GLU A 48 13.36 -1.60 -16.98
C GLU A 48 13.81 -0.30 -17.64
N ASP A 49 13.10 0.18 -18.66
CA ASP A 49 13.38 1.44 -19.35
C ASP A 49 12.63 2.64 -18.76
N LEU A 50 11.70 2.39 -17.83
CA LEU A 50 11.00 3.46 -17.15
C LEU A 50 11.96 4.23 -16.20
N PRO A 51 11.87 5.56 -16.12
CA PRO A 51 12.69 6.34 -15.21
C PRO A 51 12.35 6.01 -13.75
N TRP A 52 13.37 6.09 -12.87
CA TRP A 52 13.18 5.98 -11.44
C TRP A 52 12.53 7.24 -10.86
N ALA A 53 11.35 7.08 -10.30
CA ALA A 53 10.61 8.16 -9.64
C ALA A 53 11.06 8.31 -8.19
N TRP A 54 11.37 9.53 -7.78
CA TRP A 54 11.55 9.88 -6.37
C TRP A 54 10.21 9.85 -5.65
N VAL A 55 10.20 9.39 -4.41
CA VAL A 55 8.99 9.42 -3.58
C VAL A 55 9.13 10.51 -2.54
N MET A 56 8.25 11.50 -2.60
CA MET A 56 8.20 12.58 -1.62
C MET A 56 7.69 12.03 -0.29
N MET A 57 8.50 12.16 0.74
CA MET A 57 8.13 11.72 2.09
C MET A 57 7.42 12.85 2.86
N PRO A 58 6.50 12.54 3.76
CA PRO A 58 5.87 13.56 4.60
C PRO A 58 6.90 14.22 5.53
N THR A 59 6.66 15.49 5.90
CA THR A 59 7.56 16.25 6.77
C THR A 59 7.69 15.67 8.19
N THR A 60 6.87 14.72 8.55
CA THR A 60 6.98 13.91 9.79
C THR A 60 8.06 12.83 9.71
N THR A 61 8.66 12.64 8.53
CA THR A 61 9.78 11.74 8.28
C THR A 61 10.98 12.56 7.85
N SER A 62 12.11 12.45 8.55
CA SER A 62 13.31 13.26 8.25
C SER A 62 13.97 12.89 6.92
N SER A 63 13.78 11.65 6.44
CA SER A 63 14.44 11.09 5.25
C SER A 63 15.97 11.32 5.23
N MET A 64 16.59 11.30 6.40
CA MET A 64 18.01 11.55 6.60
C MET A 64 18.57 10.56 7.62
N ASN A 65 19.73 9.97 7.30
CA ASN A 65 20.46 9.02 8.17
C ASN A 65 19.61 7.83 8.67
N GLY A 66 18.62 7.38 7.87
CA GLY A 66 17.74 6.26 8.25
C GLY A 66 16.69 6.60 9.29
N LEU A 67 16.55 7.87 9.68
CA LEU A 67 15.54 8.30 10.65
C LEU A 67 14.18 8.53 9.99
N GLY A 68 13.12 8.14 10.69
CA GLY A 68 11.73 8.31 10.26
C GLY A 68 11.11 7.02 9.72
N GLN A 69 10.01 7.16 8.97
CA GLN A 69 9.30 6.03 8.36
C GLN A 69 9.83 5.79 6.94
N THR A 70 10.74 4.87 6.79
CA THR A 70 11.36 4.51 5.51
C THR A 70 11.55 2.99 5.40
N PRO A 71 11.54 2.39 4.20
CA PRO A 71 11.31 3.00 2.89
C PRO A 71 9.83 3.38 2.66
N PRO A 72 9.49 4.06 1.52
CA PRO A 72 8.10 4.30 1.13
C PRO A 72 7.31 3.00 1.02
N PHE A 73 6.03 3.03 1.37
CA PHE A 73 5.17 1.85 1.40
C PHE A 73 4.42 1.65 0.06
N LEU A 74 5.11 1.89 -1.06
CA LEU A 74 4.57 1.64 -2.40
C LEU A 74 4.84 0.20 -2.83
N VAL A 75 3.83 -0.41 -3.43
CA VAL A 75 3.93 -1.73 -4.04
C VAL A 75 3.61 -1.65 -5.52
N GLU A 76 4.03 -2.64 -6.27
CA GLU A 76 3.68 -2.76 -7.68
C GLU A 76 2.14 -2.83 -7.81
N GLY A 77 1.60 -2.14 -8.82
CA GLY A 77 0.16 -1.97 -9.00
C GLY A 77 -0.43 -0.74 -8.30
N SER A 78 0.31 -0.08 -7.40
CA SER A 78 -0.16 1.15 -6.75
C SER A 78 -0.37 2.26 -7.77
N TRP A 79 -1.56 2.88 -7.76
CA TRP A 79 -1.81 4.12 -8.48
C TRP A 79 -1.24 5.29 -7.72
N VAL A 80 -0.52 6.15 -8.45
CA VAL A 80 0.17 7.31 -7.89
C VAL A 80 -0.13 8.58 -8.68
N ILE A 81 0.02 9.71 -8.01
CA ILE A 81 0.05 11.03 -8.62
C ILE A 81 1.39 11.69 -8.35
N GLY A 82 1.89 12.44 -9.32
CA GLY A 82 3.19 13.10 -9.22
C GLY A 82 3.38 14.19 -10.25
N PHE A 83 4.62 14.62 -10.39
CA PHE A 83 5.03 15.65 -11.34
C PHE A 83 6.43 15.38 -11.88
N TRP A 84 6.73 15.98 -13.03
CA TRP A 84 8.06 15.93 -13.63
C TRP A 84 8.90 17.11 -13.13
N ARG A 85 9.98 16.83 -12.41
CA ARG A 85 10.87 17.86 -11.86
C ARG A 85 11.69 18.58 -12.93
N ASP A 86 11.97 17.90 -14.02
CA ASP A 86 12.74 18.35 -15.18
C ASP A 86 11.87 18.85 -16.35
N ALA A 87 10.57 19.08 -16.10
CA ALA A 87 9.61 19.65 -17.06
C ALA A 87 9.60 18.94 -18.42
N GLU A 88 10.27 19.47 -19.44
CA GLU A 88 10.22 18.98 -20.82
C GLU A 88 10.91 17.63 -21.05
N SER A 89 11.96 17.34 -20.31
CA SER A 89 12.73 16.10 -20.49
C SER A 89 12.02 14.86 -19.98
N MET A 90 11.14 15.04 -18.98
CA MET A 90 10.30 13.99 -18.40
C MET A 90 11.06 12.73 -17.96
N GLN A 91 12.25 12.93 -17.39
CA GLN A 91 13.12 11.85 -16.90
C GLN A 91 13.25 11.83 -15.38
N GLU A 92 12.79 12.89 -14.70
CA GLU A 92 12.88 13.01 -13.25
C GLU A 92 11.48 13.09 -12.60
N PRO A 93 10.73 11.97 -12.58
CA PRO A 93 9.41 11.96 -11.93
C PRO A 93 9.53 12.01 -10.41
N VAL A 94 8.60 12.71 -9.77
CA VAL A 94 8.46 12.77 -8.32
C VAL A 94 7.02 12.39 -7.96
N ILE A 95 6.85 11.40 -7.10
CA ILE A 95 5.55 10.97 -6.59
C ILE A 95 5.21 11.75 -5.31
N ILE A 96 4.00 12.28 -5.24
CA ILE A 96 3.50 13.03 -4.08
C ILE A 96 2.43 12.28 -3.29
N GLY A 97 1.82 11.25 -3.86
CA GLY A 97 0.80 10.47 -3.15
C GLY A 97 0.28 9.29 -3.95
N THR A 98 -0.54 8.49 -3.28
CA THR A 98 -1.28 7.38 -3.86
C THR A 98 -2.74 7.74 -4.12
N LEU A 99 -3.34 7.07 -5.10
CA LEU A 99 -4.74 7.22 -5.46
C LEU A 99 -5.45 5.87 -5.29
N PRO A 100 -6.08 5.63 -4.15
CA PRO A 100 -6.86 4.41 -3.97
C PRO A 100 -8.08 4.43 -4.89
N GLY A 101 -8.45 3.27 -5.39
CA GLY A 101 -9.56 3.11 -6.29
C GLY A 101 -10.49 1.98 -5.90
N LYS A 102 -11.24 1.53 -6.89
CA LYS A 102 -12.12 0.38 -6.82
C LYS A 102 -12.05 -0.37 -8.16
N PRO A 103 -11.28 -1.45 -8.25
CA PRO A 103 -11.08 -2.14 -9.51
C PRO A 103 -12.39 -2.70 -10.06
N SER A 104 -12.66 -2.43 -11.34
CA SER A 104 -13.83 -2.93 -12.07
C SER A 104 -13.51 -4.18 -12.90
N GLN A 105 -12.23 -4.51 -13.07
CA GLN A 105 -11.75 -5.66 -13.83
C GLN A 105 -10.44 -6.17 -13.25
N PHE A 106 -10.09 -7.40 -13.56
CA PHE A 106 -8.78 -7.95 -13.18
C PHE A 106 -7.66 -7.27 -13.98
N GLY A 107 -6.54 -7.04 -13.31
CA GLY A 107 -5.32 -6.57 -13.97
C GLY A 107 -4.76 -7.61 -14.94
N ASN A 108 -4.08 -7.14 -15.98
CA ASN A 108 -3.32 -8.00 -16.89
C ASN A 108 -1.83 -7.66 -16.77
N PRO A 109 -0.99 -8.54 -16.20
CA PRO A 109 0.43 -8.27 -15.97
C PRO A 109 1.25 -8.11 -17.26
N ASP A 110 0.72 -8.56 -18.41
CA ASP A 110 1.39 -8.44 -19.70
C ASP A 110 1.34 -7.01 -20.27
N PHE A 111 0.41 -6.19 -19.78
CA PHE A 111 0.25 -4.80 -20.19
C PHE A 111 0.72 -3.84 -19.08
N GLY A 112 1.13 -2.65 -19.51
CA GLY A 112 1.38 -1.52 -18.62
C GLY A 112 0.11 -1.05 -17.90
N PHE A 113 0.30 -0.28 -16.83
CA PHE A 113 -0.78 0.23 -15.96
C PHE A 113 -1.52 -0.83 -15.15
N HIS A 114 -0.96 -2.01 -15.03
CA HIS A 114 -1.43 -3.09 -14.18
C HIS A 114 -0.34 -3.54 -13.22
N ASP A 115 -0.72 -4.29 -12.20
CA ASP A 115 0.23 -4.97 -11.34
C ASP A 115 1.04 -5.99 -12.19
N PRO A 116 2.36 -5.84 -12.31
CA PRO A 116 3.18 -6.74 -13.10
C PRO A 116 3.48 -8.08 -12.42
N ARG A 117 3.09 -8.24 -11.16
CA ARG A 117 3.38 -9.46 -10.41
C ARG A 117 2.45 -10.59 -10.82
N THR A 118 3.03 -11.73 -11.07
CA THR A 118 2.34 -13.00 -11.23
C THR A 118 2.37 -13.77 -9.91
N GLU A 119 1.58 -14.82 -9.77
CA GLU A 119 1.56 -15.69 -8.57
C GLU A 119 2.97 -16.16 -8.17
N ASP A 120 3.82 -16.45 -9.15
CA ASP A 120 5.20 -16.90 -8.94
C ASP A 120 6.16 -15.79 -8.48
N LYS A 121 5.81 -14.52 -8.67
CA LYS A 121 6.68 -13.37 -8.39
C LYS A 121 6.29 -12.61 -7.12
N ALA A 122 5.11 -12.86 -6.60
CA ALA A 122 4.67 -12.22 -5.37
C ALA A 122 5.28 -12.91 -4.16
N VAL A 123 6.16 -12.24 -3.42
CA VAL A 123 6.85 -12.78 -2.23
C VAL A 123 5.85 -13.27 -1.17
N TYR A 124 4.69 -12.66 -1.07
CA TYR A 124 3.65 -12.98 -0.09
C TYR A 124 2.36 -13.53 -0.74
N GLY A 125 2.46 -14.02 -1.97
CA GLY A 125 1.32 -14.44 -2.78
C GLY A 125 0.68 -13.29 -3.55
N PRO A 126 -0.23 -13.60 -4.47
CA PRO A 126 -0.98 -12.58 -5.17
C PRO A 126 -1.80 -11.78 -4.16
N TYR A 127 -1.73 -10.46 -4.24
CA TYR A 127 -2.68 -9.64 -3.46
C TYR A 127 -4.07 -9.93 -4.00
N PRO A 128 -5.02 -10.31 -3.14
CA PRO A 128 -6.35 -10.66 -3.61
C PRO A 128 -7.03 -9.43 -4.17
N ILE A 129 -6.93 -9.24 -5.49
CA ILE A 129 -7.72 -8.25 -6.20
C ILE A 129 -9.15 -8.78 -6.25
N ARG A 130 -10.05 -8.08 -5.60
CA ARG A 130 -11.49 -8.37 -5.66
C ARG A 130 -12.19 -7.30 -6.47
N ILE A 131 -12.89 -7.73 -7.50
CA ILE A 131 -13.67 -6.80 -8.33
C ILE A 131 -14.71 -6.09 -7.46
N ASN A 132 -14.82 -4.77 -7.64
CA ASN A 132 -15.71 -3.90 -6.89
C ASN A 132 -15.42 -3.78 -5.38
N GLU A 133 -14.27 -4.24 -4.92
CA GLU A 133 -13.79 -3.96 -3.57
C GLU A 133 -12.92 -2.69 -3.55
N SER A 134 -13.03 -1.89 -2.49
CA SER A 134 -12.19 -0.71 -2.30
C SER A 134 -10.72 -1.08 -2.05
N ASP A 135 -9.78 -0.28 -2.55
CA ASP A 135 -8.35 -0.39 -2.21
C ASP A 135 -8.04 0.04 -0.76
N MET A 136 -9.02 0.60 -0.05
CA MET A 136 -8.87 0.84 1.38
C MET A 136 -8.71 -0.47 2.13
N ASN A 137 -8.00 -0.43 3.26
CA ASN A 137 -7.79 -1.61 4.08
C ASN A 137 -9.14 -2.24 4.48
N ARG A 138 -9.25 -3.56 4.33
CA ARG A 138 -10.47 -4.31 4.59
C ARG A 138 -10.96 -4.18 6.03
N ARG A 139 -10.03 -4.13 6.98
CA ARG A 139 -10.36 -3.92 8.40
C ARG A 139 -10.92 -2.52 8.65
N SER A 140 -10.49 -1.52 7.88
CA SER A 140 -11.02 -0.16 8.01
C SER A 140 -12.39 0.03 7.35
N VAL A 141 -12.68 -0.74 6.30
CA VAL A 141 -13.96 -0.64 5.59
C VAL A 141 -15.11 -1.26 6.37
N GLY A 142 -14.84 -2.28 7.18
CA GLY A 142 -15.86 -2.92 8.02
C GLY A 142 -16.99 -3.61 7.25
N ALA A 143 -16.72 -4.15 6.05
CA ALA A 143 -17.72 -4.88 5.29
C ALA A 143 -18.11 -6.18 6.00
N ASP A 144 -19.41 -6.48 6.10
CA ASP A 144 -19.95 -7.57 6.92
C ASP A 144 -19.23 -8.91 6.75
N TYR A 145 -19.08 -9.40 5.52
CA TYR A 145 -18.37 -10.67 5.26
C TYR A 145 -16.87 -10.58 5.50
N LEU A 146 -16.30 -9.37 5.40
CA LEU A 146 -14.90 -9.11 5.71
C LEU A 146 -14.67 -8.94 7.21
N ALA A 147 -15.66 -8.41 7.94
CA ALA A 147 -15.61 -8.30 9.38
C ALA A 147 -15.46 -9.68 10.02
N GLU A 148 -16.27 -10.65 9.63
CA GLU A 148 -16.15 -12.03 10.12
C GLU A 148 -14.78 -12.65 9.78
N ALA A 149 -14.31 -12.49 8.55
CA ALA A 149 -12.99 -12.99 8.12
C ALA A 149 -11.81 -12.26 8.77
N ARG A 150 -12.05 -11.12 9.45
CA ARG A 150 -11.03 -10.29 10.12
C ARG A 150 -11.10 -10.34 11.63
N LYS A 151 -12.12 -11.00 12.20
CA LYS A 151 -12.12 -11.30 13.62
C LYS A 151 -10.95 -12.20 13.96
N GLU A 152 -10.33 -11.97 15.09
CA GLU A 152 -9.29 -12.86 15.58
C GLU A 152 -9.91 -14.20 15.98
N GLU A 153 -9.19 -15.28 15.72
CA GLU A 153 -9.56 -16.59 16.21
C GLU A 153 -9.40 -16.60 17.74
N ILE A 154 -10.47 -16.91 18.43
CA ILE A 154 -10.47 -17.03 19.90
C ILE A 154 -10.27 -18.50 20.30
N TYR A 155 -9.44 -18.72 21.30
CA TYR A 155 -9.21 -20.04 21.88
C TYR A 155 -10.06 -20.22 23.13
N SER A 156 -10.87 -21.26 23.12
CA SER A 156 -11.59 -21.75 24.31
C SER A 156 -10.87 -22.97 24.90
N ASN A 157 -11.03 -23.19 26.19
CA ASN A 157 -10.44 -24.34 26.89
C ASN A 157 -8.90 -24.34 26.95
N ILE A 158 -8.29 -23.17 27.12
CA ILE A 158 -6.85 -23.05 27.39
C ILE A 158 -6.61 -23.58 28.80
N GLY A 159 -5.81 -24.64 28.94
CA GLY A 159 -5.46 -25.21 30.24
C GLY A 159 -4.60 -24.26 31.07
N THR A 160 -5.00 -24.03 32.30
CA THR A 160 -4.25 -23.25 33.28
C THR A 160 -3.42 -24.14 34.22
N ALA A 161 -2.43 -23.57 34.91
CA ALA A 161 -1.51 -24.35 35.77
C ALA A 161 -2.18 -25.04 36.98
N ASP A 162 -3.35 -24.57 37.35
CA ASP A 162 -4.17 -25.16 38.44
C ASP A 162 -5.12 -26.26 37.98
N GLY A 163 -5.09 -26.58 36.68
CA GLY A 163 -5.92 -27.64 36.05
C GLY A 163 -7.29 -27.17 35.59
N GLU A 164 -7.61 -25.88 35.71
CA GLU A 164 -8.81 -25.27 35.18
C GLU A 164 -8.66 -24.91 33.71
N THR A 165 -9.68 -24.38 33.08
CA THR A 165 -9.66 -23.87 31.72
C THR A 165 -10.08 -22.42 31.65
N TRP A 166 -9.45 -21.70 30.73
CA TRP A 166 -9.74 -20.31 30.43
C TRP A 166 -10.13 -20.17 28.97
N ALA A 167 -11.00 -19.23 28.66
CA ALA A 167 -11.36 -18.85 27.30
C ALA A 167 -10.93 -17.41 27.04
N GLU A 168 -10.33 -17.16 25.89
CA GLU A 168 -10.05 -15.80 25.45
C GLU A 168 -11.34 -15.00 25.31
N PRO A 169 -11.36 -13.73 25.71
CA PRO A 169 -12.50 -12.84 25.48
C PRO A 169 -12.68 -12.60 23.96
N GLU A 170 -13.92 -12.46 23.53
CA GLU A 170 -14.20 -12.09 22.16
C GLU A 170 -13.67 -10.69 21.83
N SER A 171 -13.08 -10.54 20.61
CA SER A 171 -12.68 -9.24 20.13
C SER A 171 -13.90 -8.34 19.92
N PRO A 172 -13.88 -7.08 20.39
CA PRO A 172 -14.95 -6.12 20.17
C PRO A 172 -14.95 -5.56 18.74
N TYR A 173 -14.19 -6.15 17.80
CA TYR A 173 -14.09 -5.66 16.43
C TYR A 173 -15.46 -5.56 15.76
N GLU A 174 -15.86 -4.33 15.48
CA GLU A 174 -17.09 -3.96 14.79
C GLU A 174 -16.87 -2.63 14.07
N ALA A 175 -15.79 -2.57 13.30
CA ALA A 175 -15.32 -1.34 12.68
C ALA A 175 -16.35 -0.73 11.71
N ILE A 176 -16.57 0.58 11.85
CA ILE A 176 -17.41 1.37 10.96
C ILE A 176 -16.55 2.35 10.19
N TYR A 177 -16.59 2.29 8.86
CA TYR A 177 -15.91 3.28 8.02
C TYR A 177 -16.46 4.70 8.28
N PRO A 178 -15.62 5.73 8.44
CA PRO A 178 -14.16 5.77 8.24
C PRO A 178 -13.32 5.76 9.53
N TYR A 179 -13.81 5.21 10.63
CA TYR A 179 -13.26 5.41 11.98
C TYR A 179 -12.14 4.44 12.37
N ASN A 180 -11.93 3.35 11.66
CA ASN A 180 -10.82 2.43 11.93
C ASN A 180 -9.61 2.74 11.06
N HIS A 181 -8.53 3.22 11.68
CA HIS A 181 -7.28 3.57 11.03
C HIS A 181 -6.31 2.38 11.09
N VAL A 182 -6.01 1.80 9.93
CA VAL A 182 -5.25 0.55 9.84
C VAL A 182 -3.95 0.76 9.09
N TYR A 183 -2.86 0.27 9.68
CA TYR A 183 -1.59 0.04 9.02
C TYR A 183 -1.39 -1.47 8.89
N GLU A 184 -1.27 -1.97 7.66
CA GLU A 184 -1.07 -3.39 7.37
C GLU A 184 0.12 -3.57 6.42
N THR A 185 1.02 -4.49 6.76
CA THR A 185 2.16 -4.83 5.92
C THR A 185 1.81 -5.95 4.95
N GLU A 186 2.61 -6.10 3.89
CA GLU A 186 2.42 -7.16 2.90
C GLU A 186 2.43 -8.58 3.50
N SER A 187 3.17 -8.78 4.58
CA SER A 187 3.23 -10.07 5.27
C SER A 187 2.07 -10.31 6.26
N GLY A 188 1.21 -9.30 6.48
CA GLY A 188 0.06 -9.41 7.37
C GLY A 188 0.33 -9.02 8.83
N HIS A 189 1.36 -8.19 9.08
CA HIS A 189 1.45 -7.47 10.36
C HIS A 189 0.47 -6.31 10.34
N ILE A 190 -0.26 -6.11 11.44
CA ILE A 190 -1.34 -5.14 11.51
C ILE A 190 -1.18 -4.26 12.75
N ARG A 191 -1.51 -2.98 12.61
CA ARG A 191 -1.73 -2.03 13.70
C ARG A 191 -3.00 -1.24 13.41
N GLU A 192 -3.91 -1.19 14.38
CA GLU A 192 -5.19 -0.51 14.27
C GLU A 192 -5.40 0.46 15.41
N PHE A 193 -6.01 1.60 15.07
CA PHE A 193 -6.63 2.53 16.00
C PHE A 193 -8.07 2.71 15.56
N ASP A 194 -8.99 2.07 16.28
CA ASP A 194 -10.42 2.07 15.96
C ASP A 194 -11.16 3.04 16.86
N ASP A 195 -11.65 4.11 16.28
CA ASP A 195 -12.45 5.15 16.94
C ASP A 195 -13.95 4.93 16.73
N THR A 196 -14.38 3.76 16.30
CA THR A 196 -15.79 3.41 16.15
C THR A 196 -16.51 3.60 17.47
N LYS A 197 -17.58 4.40 17.46
CA LYS A 197 -18.31 4.78 18.67
C LYS A 197 -18.79 3.55 19.45
N PHE A 198 -18.47 3.49 20.75
CA PHE A 198 -18.74 2.38 21.67
C PHE A 198 -17.97 1.08 21.39
N ARG A 199 -17.03 1.09 20.43
CA ARG A 199 -16.20 -0.03 20.01
C ARG A 199 -14.75 0.38 19.81
N THR A 200 -14.31 1.40 20.55
CA THR A 200 -12.93 1.89 20.44
C THR A 200 -11.94 0.78 20.80
N ARG A 201 -10.86 0.69 20.01
CA ARG A 201 -9.92 -0.41 20.16
C ARG A 201 -8.52 -0.01 19.67
N ILE A 202 -7.50 -0.48 20.36
CA ILE A 202 -6.12 -0.51 19.86
C ILE A 202 -5.75 -1.97 19.66
N HIS A 203 -5.29 -2.31 18.45
CA HIS A 203 -4.95 -3.69 18.11
C HIS A 203 -3.61 -3.75 17.37
N GLU A 204 -2.73 -4.63 17.83
CA GLU A 204 -1.48 -4.97 17.15
C GLU A 204 -1.38 -6.47 16.96
N ARG A 205 -1.15 -6.92 15.73
CA ARG A 205 -1.10 -8.33 15.36
C ARG A 205 0.16 -8.68 14.60
N HIS A 206 0.82 -9.75 15.02
CA HIS A 206 1.87 -10.40 14.27
C HIS A 206 1.28 -11.40 13.28
N ARG A 207 1.92 -11.57 12.11
CA ARG A 207 1.46 -12.51 11.06
C ARG A 207 1.26 -13.96 11.52
N SER A 208 1.90 -14.36 12.62
CA SER A 208 1.74 -15.71 13.20
C SER A 208 0.42 -15.92 13.94
N GLY A 209 -0.42 -14.89 14.06
CA GLY A 209 -1.65 -14.93 14.83
C GLY A 209 -1.56 -14.34 16.23
N SER A 210 -0.36 -14.16 16.79
CA SER A 210 -0.20 -13.50 18.08
C SER A 210 -0.61 -12.04 18.01
N TYR A 211 -1.41 -11.55 18.96
CA TYR A 211 -1.90 -10.18 18.97
C TYR A 211 -1.99 -9.61 20.39
N TYR A 212 -2.12 -8.30 20.43
CA TYR A 212 -2.40 -7.51 21.63
C TYR A 212 -3.58 -6.59 21.32
N GLU A 213 -4.56 -6.55 22.21
CA GLU A 213 -5.77 -5.75 22.03
C GLU A 213 -6.21 -5.12 23.35
N ILE A 214 -6.63 -3.84 23.31
CA ILE A 214 -7.22 -3.08 24.40
C ILE A 214 -8.55 -2.50 23.92
#